data_9d484d5b74e9a44da78029f5d764f3d1
#
_entry.id   9d484d5b74e9a44da78029f5d764f3d1
#
_cell.length_a   1.000
_cell.length_b   1.000
_cell.length_c   1.000
_cell.angle_alpha   90.00
_cell.angle_beta   90.00
_cell.angle_gamma   90.00
#
_symmetry.space_group_name_H-M   'P 1'
#
loop_
_entity.id
_entity.type
_entity.pdbx_description
1 polymer ?
#
loop_
_entity_poly.entity_id
_entity_poly.type
_entity_poly.pdbx_seq_one_letter_code
_entity_poly.pdbx_strand_id
1 'polypeptide(L)'
;TFVCVVDLHAITVPHDPARLAADTRTTAALYLACGIDPKRTAVFVQSQVSAHSELCWLLNCVTPLNWLERMIQFKEKAVKQGDNVSVGLLDYPVLMAADILLYDADLVPVGEDQKQHLELARDIAQQRINARFGREDAPVLKVPQPMILKEGARVMSLSDGRTKMSKSDPNEGSRITLLDPPELIAKKIKRAKTDPERGLEFDNPQRPEPFNLL
;
A
#
# COMPACT_ATOMS: atom_id res chain seq x y z
N THR A 1 0.85 1.35 -18.03
CA THR A 1 0.80 1.11 -16.58
C THR A 1 2.21 1.19 -16.02
N PHE A 2 2.33 1.71 -14.81
CA PHE A 2 3.57 1.78 -14.04
C PHE A 2 3.41 0.95 -12.77
N VAL A 3 4.42 0.16 -12.44
CA VAL A 3 4.49 -0.64 -11.20
C VAL A 3 5.85 -0.41 -10.57
N CYS A 4 5.85 0.17 -9.39
CA CYS A 4 7.04 0.55 -8.65
C CYS A 4 7.31 -0.42 -7.50
N VAL A 5 8.54 -0.89 -7.37
CA VAL A 5 9.02 -1.56 -6.16
C VAL A 5 9.53 -0.49 -5.21
N VAL A 6 8.80 -0.24 -4.14
CA VAL A 6 8.92 0.94 -3.28
C VAL A 6 9.96 0.74 -2.15
N ASP A 7 11.20 0.58 -2.50
CA ASP A 7 12.31 0.34 -1.57
C ASP A 7 12.64 1.54 -0.67
N LEU A 8 12.39 2.77 -1.11
CA LEU A 8 12.51 3.97 -0.26
C LEU A 8 11.45 4.02 0.84
N HIS A 9 10.23 3.53 0.57
CA HIS A 9 9.23 3.38 1.62
C HIS A 9 9.61 2.28 2.63
N ALA A 10 10.29 1.24 2.18
CA ALA A 10 10.70 0.14 3.06
C ALA A 10 11.66 0.59 4.17
N ILE A 11 12.48 1.61 3.93
CA ILE A 11 13.46 2.12 4.91
C ILE A 11 12.86 3.07 5.96
N THR A 12 11.58 3.44 5.85
CA THR A 12 10.91 4.32 6.83
C THR A 12 10.60 3.63 8.16
N VAL A 13 10.75 2.32 8.20
CA VAL A 13 10.57 1.48 9.40
C VAL A 13 11.83 0.67 9.64
N PRO A 14 12.05 0.16 10.88
CA PRO A 14 13.18 -0.71 11.16
C PRO A 14 13.25 -1.89 10.19
N HIS A 15 14.39 -2.11 9.57
CA HIS A 15 14.63 -3.15 8.57
C HIS A 15 16.06 -3.70 8.69
N ASP A 16 16.31 -4.86 8.09
CA ASP A 16 17.64 -5.41 7.91
C ASP A 16 18.25 -4.93 6.57
N PRO A 17 19.26 -4.06 6.58
CA PRO A 17 19.86 -3.54 5.36
C PRO A 17 20.43 -4.63 4.45
N ALA A 18 20.93 -5.75 5.01
CA ALA A 18 21.48 -6.85 4.23
C ALA A 18 20.39 -7.57 3.40
N ARG A 19 19.16 -7.54 3.85
CA ARG A 19 18.02 -8.17 3.16
C ARG A 19 17.34 -7.27 2.16
N LEU A 20 17.41 -5.95 2.32
CA LEU A 20 16.65 -4.99 1.51
C LEU A 20 16.81 -5.23 0.00
N ALA A 21 18.04 -5.42 -0.47
CA ALA A 21 18.28 -5.65 -1.90
C ALA A 21 17.72 -7.00 -2.40
N ALA A 22 17.73 -8.05 -1.55
CA ALA A 22 17.16 -9.34 -1.88
C ALA A 22 15.62 -9.27 -1.90
N ASP A 23 15.02 -8.62 -0.91
CA ASP A 23 13.58 -8.46 -0.78
C ASP A 23 13.01 -7.59 -1.93
N THR A 24 13.75 -6.56 -2.36
CA THR A 24 13.42 -5.74 -3.54
C THR A 24 13.36 -6.59 -4.81
N ARG A 25 14.38 -7.43 -5.06
CA ARG A 25 14.39 -8.34 -6.22
C ARG A 25 13.28 -9.39 -6.14
N THR A 26 13.05 -9.96 -4.96
CA THR A 26 11.97 -10.92 -4.74
C THR A 26 10.60 -10.30 -5.03
N THR A 27 10.37 -9.07 -4.59
CA THR A 27 9.14 -8.34 -4.86
C THR A 27 8.94 -8.12 -6.36
N ALA A 28 9.97 -7.69 -7.08
CA ALA A 28 9.91 -7.55 -8.54
C ALA A 28 9.60 -8.89 -9.23
N ALA A 29 10.25 -9.98 -8.80
CA ALA A 29 10.00 -11.31 -9.34
C ALA A 29 8.56 -11.78 -9.08
N LEU A 30 8.00 -11.49 -7.90
CA LEU A 30 6.60 -11.80 -7.57
C LEU A 30 5.63 -11.04 -8.48
N TYR A 31 5.88 -9.76 -8.78
CA TYR A 31 5.05 -9.01 -9.72
C TYR A 31 4.97 -9.70 -11.10
N LEU A 32 6.12 -10.12 -11.62
CA LEU A 32 6.18 -10.83 -12.89
C LEU A 32 5.50 -12.22 -12.81
N ALA A 33 5.72 -12.95 -11.73
CA ALA A 33 5.09 -14.25 -11.49
C ALA A 33 3.56 -14.16 -11.36
N CYS A 34 3.05 -13.05 -10.83
CA CYS A 34 1.62 -12.76 -10.76
C CYS A 34 1.01 -12.28 -12.09
N GLY A 35 1.79 -12.26 -13.19
CA GLY A 35 1.27 -11.99 -14.53
C GLY A 35 1.44 -10.54 -15.02
N ILE A 36 2.23 -9.72 -14.32
CA ILE A 36 2.59 -8.39 -14.85
C ILE A 36 3.51 -8.58 -16.06
N ASP A 37 3.03 -8.19 -17.23
CA ASP A 37 3.78 -8.28 -18.47
C ASP A 37 4.71 -7.05 -18.63
N PRO A 38 6.04 -7.22 -18.56
CA PRO A 38 7.00 -6.11 -18.66
C PRO A 38 7.05 -5.48 -20.06
N LYS A 39 6.44 -6.09 -21.08
CA LYS A 39 6.28 -5.48 -22.42
C LYS A 39 5.18 -4.43 -22.46
N ARG A 40 4.22 -4.50 -21.53
CA ARG A 40 3.06 -3.60 -21.46
C ARG A 40 3.07 -2.69 -20.23
N THR A 41 3.91 -3.00 -19.26
CA THR A 41 3.97 -2.34 -17.94
C THR A 41 5.42 -2.01 -17.61
N ALA A 42 5.71 -0.76 -17.33
CA ALA A 42 7.01 -0.37 -16.80
C ALA A 42 7.10 -0.85 -15.35
N VAL A 43 7.99 -1.80 -15.08
CA VAL A 43 8.31 -2.28 -13.73
C VAL A 43 9.69 -1.76 -13.36
N PHE A 44 9.81 -1.05 -12.25
CA PHE A 44 11.05 -0.43 -11.85
C PHE A 44 11.17 -0.35 -10.32
N VAL A 45 12.39 -0.08 -9.85
CA VAL A 45 12.70 0.12 -8.43
C VAL A 45 12.73 1.63 -8.16
N GLN A 46 12.05 2.08 -7.12
CA GLN A 46 11.86 3.48 -6.77
C GLN A 46 13.19 4.25 -6.64
N SER A 47 14.16 3.70 -5.92
CA SER A 47 15.47 4.33 -5.72
C SER A 47 16.31 4.45 -7.00
N GLN A 48 15.97 3.73 -8.07
CA GLN A 48 16.63 3.81 -9.37
C GLN A 48 16.16 5.02 -10.21
N VAL A 49 15.12 5.72 -9.76
CA VAL A 49 14.56 6.91 -10.41
C VAL A 49 14.63 8.07 -9.42
N SER A 50 15.70 8.87 -9.47
CA SER A 50 15.96 9.97 -8.51
C SER A 50 14.83 10.99 -8.43
N ALA A 51 14.08 11.16 -9.52
CA ALA A 51 12.97 12.11 -9.61
C ALA A 51 11.88 11.89 -8.54
N HIS A 52 11.73 10.68 -7.99
CA HIS A 52 10.82 10.43 -6.86
C HIS A 52 11.23 11.25 -5.63
N SER A 53 12.51 11.16 -5.24
CA SER A 53 13.04 11.92 -4.10
C SER A 53 13.12 13.41 -4.37
N GLU A 54 13.45 13.81 -5.60
CA GLU A 54 13.50 15.22 -6.01
C GLU A 54 12.12 15.86 -5.94
N LEU A 55 11.09 15.21 -6.54
CA LEU A 55 9.73 15.70 -6.46
C LEU A 55 9.20 15.68 -5.02
N CYS A 56 9.50 14.63 -4.24
CA CYS A 56 9.14 14.58 -2.82
C CYS A 56 9.66 15.82 -2.09
N TRP A 57 10.92 16.21 -2.28
CA TRP A 57 11.47 17.42 -1.66
C TRP A 57 10.72 18.67 -2.07
N LEU A 58 10.42 18.84 -3.36
CA LEU A 58 9.65 20.00 -3.85
C LEU A 58 8.24 20.05 -3.25
N LEU A 59 7.56 18.89 -3.16
CA LEU A 59 6.24 18.80 -2.56
C LEU A 59 6.28 19.07 -1.06
N ASN A 60 7.32 18.65 -0.35
CA ASN A 60 7.53 18.95 1.07
C ASN A 60 7.59 20.46 1.35
N CYS A 61 8.20 21.23 0.46
CA CYS A 61 8.30 22.68 0.61
C CYS A 61 6.94 23.41 0.54
N VAL A 62 5.89 22.74 0.08
CA VAL A 62 4.54 23.32 -0.05
C VAL A 62 3.47 22.62 0.77
N THR A 63 3.77 21.43 1.29
CA THR A 63 2.81 20.63 2.08
C THR A 63 2.79 21.10 3.54
N PRO A 64 1.62 21.45 4.10
CA PRO A 64 1.53 21.85 5.50
C PRO A 64 1.81 20.67 6.44
N LEU A 65 2.66 20.89 7.44
CA LEU A 65 3.02 19.88 8.43
C LEU A 65 1.80 19.25 9.12
N ASN A 66 0.80 20.05 9.46
CA ASN A 66 -0.41 19.57 10.11
C ASN A 66 -1.27 18.65 9.25
N TRP A 67 -1.06 18.59 7.92
CA TRP A 67 -1.72 17.60 7.07
C TRP A 67 -1.13 16.21 7.32
N LEU A 68 0.19 16.12 7.48
CA LEU A 68 0.91 14.88 7.76
C LEU A 68 0.61 14.37 9.17
N GLU A 69 0.59 15.26 10.16
CA GLU A 69 0.27 14.92 11.55
C GLU A 69 -1.16 14.36 11.74
N ARG A 70 -2.07 14.65 10.81
CA ARG A 70 -3.44 14.12 10.82
C ARG A 70 -3.57 12.74 10.18
N MET A 71 -2.54 12.24 9.52
CA MET A 71 -2.57 10.94 8.85
C MET A 71 -2.76 9.82 9.88
N ILE A 72 -3.79 8.98 9.66
CA ILE A 72 -4.14 7.88 10.57
C ILE A 72 -2.98 6.89 10.67
N GLN A 73 -2.41 6.52 9.53
CA GLN A 73 -1.29 5.57 9.46
C GLN A 73 -0.04 6.08 10.21
N PHE A 74 0.22 7.38 10.18
CA PHE A 74 1.31 7.97 10.96
C PHE A 74 1.06 7.79 12.46
N LYS A 75 -0.13 8.15 12.95
CA LYS A 75 -0.49 8.04 14.36
C LYS A 75 -0.37 6.61 14.89
N GLU A 76 -0.90 5.64 14.13
CA GLU A 76 -0.86 4.22 14.51
C GLU A 76 0.56 3.65 14.57
N LYS A 77 1.41 4.02 13.60
CA LYS A 77 2.80 3.55 13.53
C LYS A 77 3.69 4.27 14.53
N ALA A 78 3.49 5.57 14.77
CA ALA A 78 4.23 6.36 15.74
C ALA A 78 4.05 5.80 17.16
N VAL A 79 2.82 5.43 17.54
CA VAL A 79 2.56 4.78 18.84
C VAL A 79 3.36 3.49 19.02
N LYS A 80 3.53 2.70 17.94
CA LYS A 80 4.30 1.45 17.98
C LYS A 80 5.81 1.65 18.05
N GLN A 81 6.33 2.77 17.53
CA GLN A 81 7.76 3.06 17.50
C GLN A 81 8.23 3.87 18.73
N GLY A 82 7.32 4.49 19.49
CA GLY A 82 7.64 5.30 20.66
C GLY A 82 8.61 6.44 20.31
N ASP A 83 9.69 6.59 21.09
CA ASP A 83 10.65 7.68 20.93
C ASP A 83 11.53 7.57 19.66
N ASN A 84 11.46 6.46 18.94
CA ASN A 84 12.27 6.21 17.73
C ASN A 84 11.53 6.54 16.43
N VAL A 85 10.49 7.37 16.49
CA VAL A 85 9.75 7.82 15.28
C VAL A 85 10.67 8.66 14.40
N SER A 86 10.92 8.18 13.17
CA SER A 86 11.74 8.91 12.20
C SER A 86 10.93 9.98 11.46
N VAL A 87 11.63 11.03 10.98
CA VAL A 87 11.03 12.01 10.07
C VAL A 87 10.50 11.31 8.81
N GLY A 88 11.19 10.28 8.30
CA GLY A 88 10.72 9.51 7.16
C GLY A 88 9.36 8.83 7.38
N LEU A 89 9.03 8.45 8.62
CA LEU A 89 7.70 7.93 8.94
C LEU A 89 6.61 9.02 8.89
N LEU A 90 6.94 10.25 9.21
CA LEU A 90 6.03 11.39 9.08
C LEU A 90 5.87 11.78 7.60
N ASP A 91 6.96 11.72 6.83
CA ASP A 91 7.09 12.30 5.51
C ASP A 91 6.74 11.35 4.35
N TYR A 92 6.73 10.02 4.58
CA TYR A 92 6.45 9.06 3.50
C TYR A 92 5.13 9.30 2.73
N PRO A 93 4.07 9.92 3.27
CA PRO A 93 2.88 10.24 2.47
C PRO A 93 3.16 11.26 1.35
N VAL A 94 4.14 12.15 1.53
CA VAL A 94 4.59 13.09 0.49
C VAL A 94 5.43 12.36 -0.56
N LEU A 95 6.27 11.41 -0.15
CA LEU A 95 6.98 10.54 -1.10
C LEU A 95 5.99 9.71 -1.92
N MET A 96 4.93 9.17 -1.32
CA MET A 96 3.86 8.48 -2.06
C MET A 96 3.12 9.42 -3.02
N ALA A 97 2.89 10.68 -2.62
CA ALA A 97 2.33 11.67 -3.53
C ALA A 97 3.25 11.92 -4.73
N ALA A 98 4.57 12.02 -4.50
CA ALA A 98 5.55 12.14 -5.57
C ALA A 98 5.54 10.92 -6.51
N ASP A 99 5.47 9.69 -5.96
CA ASP A 99 5.39 8.45 -6.75
C ASP A 99 4.21 8.44 -7.73
N ILE A 100 3.10 9.06 -7.34
CA ILE A 100 1.86 9.11 -8.13
C ILE A 100 1.90 10.28 -9.13
N LEU A 101 2.25 11.47 -8.66
CA LEU A 101 2.16 12.71 -9.43
C LEU A 101 3.24 12.82 -10.49
N LEU A 102 4.38 12.16 -10.32
CA LEU A 102 5.50 12.14 -11.28
C LEU A 102 5.10 11.59 -12.65
N TYR A 103 4.12 10.71 -12.71
CA TYR A 103 3.74 9.96 -13.91
C TYR A 103 2.42 10.40 -14.55
N ASP A 104 1.85 11.53 -14.13
CA ASP A 104 0.55 12.02 -14.63
C ASP A 104 -0.55 10.95 -14.61
N ALA A 105 -0.57 10.14 -13.54
CA ALA A 105 -1.49 9.02 -13.44
C ALA A 105 -2.96 9.47 -13.49
N ASP A 106 -3.77 8.83 -14.33
CA ASP A 106 -5.22 9.03 -14.36
C ASP A 106 -5.90 8.33 -13.19
N LEU A 107 -5.54 7.05 -12.99
CA LEU A 107 -6.16 6.15 -12.03
C LEU A 107 -5.07 5.50 -11.17
N VAL A 108 -5.31 5.44 -9.87
CA VAL A 108 -4.42 4.78 -8.91
C VAL A 108 -5.19 3.70 -8.18
N PRO A 109 -4.90 2.41 -8.45
CA PRO A 109 -5.48 1.31 -7.70
C PRO A 109 -4.97 1.32 -6.27
N VAL A 110 -5.86 1.46 -5.30
CA VAL A 110 -5.51 1.49 -3.88
C VAL A 110 -6.51 0.69 -3.06
N GLY A 111 -6.04 0.10 -1.96
CA GLY A 111 -6.91 -0.41 -0.91
C GLY A 111 -7.56 0.73 -0.12
N GLU A 112 -8.63 0.44 0.60
CA GLU A 112 -9.35 1.43 1.42
C GLU A 112 -8.44 2.11 2.45
N ASP A 113 -7.46 1.40 2.99
CA ASP A 113 -6.47 1.91 3.93
C ASP A 113 -5.49 2.93 3.34
N GLN A 114 -5.38 3.02 2.01
CA GLN A 114 -4.52 3.98 1.30
C GLN A 114 -5.30 5.18 0.74
N LYS A 115 -6.61 5.22 0.91
CA LYS A 115 -7.45 6.31 0.41
C LYS A 115 -7.01 7.67 0.93
N GLN A 116 -6.70 7.79 2.23
CA GLN A 116 -6.26 9.05 2.82
C GLN A 116 -4.94 9.56 2.22
N HIS A 117 -4.01 8.66 1.87
CA HIS A 117 -2.76 9.03 1.21
C HIS A 117 -3.01 9.56 -0.21
N LEU A 118 -3.92 8.94 -0.94
CA LEU A 118 -4.26 9.40 -2.29
C LEU A 118 -4.99 10.76 -2.25
N GLU A 119 -5.87 10.98 -1.28
CA GLU A 119 -6.49 12.29 -1.08
C GLU A 119 -5.44 13.37 -0.74
N LEU A 120 -4.43 13.04 0.08
CA LEU A 120 -3.31 13.95 0.32
C LEU A 120 -2.57 14.32 -0.99
N ALA A 121 -2.29 13.34 -1.85
CA ALA A 121 -1.65 13.58 -3.15
C ALA A 121 -2.50 14.52 -4.03
N ARG A 122 -3.82 14.32 -4.04
CA ARG A 122 -4.79 15.15 -4.76
C ARG A 122 -4.82 16.58 -4.21
N ASP A 123 -4.87 16.73 -2.88
CA ASP A 123 -4.86 18.02 -2.22
C ASP A 123 -3.56 18.80 -2.48
N ILE A 124 -2.40 18.12 -2.43
CA ILE A 124 -1.12 18.73 -2.79
C ILE A 124 -1.14 19.21 -4.25
N ALA A 125 -1.54 18.35 -5.18
CA ALA A 125 -1.61 18.72 -6.60
C ALA A 125 -2.54 19.89 -6.84
N GLN A 126 -3.77 19.82 -6.31
CA GLN A 126 -4.80 20.82 -6.60
C GLN A 126 -4.61 22.12 -5.83
N GLN A 127 -4.43 22.02 -4.48
CA GLN A 127 -4.46 23.22 -3.61
C GLN A 127 -3.09 23.88 -3.46
N ARG A 128 -1.98 23.14 -3.64
CA ARG A 128 -0.63 23.66 -3.40
C ARG A 128 0.14 23.94 -4.69
N ILE A 129 0.01 23.08 -5.69
CA ILE A 129 0.73 23.24 -6.95
C ILE A 129 -0.12 23.94 -7.99
N ASN A 130 -1.25 23.36 -8.40
CA ASN A 130 -2.07 23.91 -9.48
C ASN A 130 -2.67 25.27 -9.13
N ALA A 131 -3.19 25.46 -7.92
CA ALA A 131 -3.74 26.73 -7.48
C ALA A 131 -2.69 27.86 -7.43
N ARG A 132 -1.40 27.53 -7.26
CA ARG A 132 -0.34 28.51 -7.13
C ARG A 132 0.45 28.73 -8.42
N PHE A 133 0.70 27.70 -9.19
CA PHE A 133 1.60 27.69 -10.34
C PHE A 133 0.91 27.31 -11.64
N GLY A 134 -0.27 26.70 -11.57
CA GLY A 134 -1.07 26.36 -12.75
C GLY A 134 -1.82 27.54 -13.33
N ARG A 135 -2.35 27.33 -14.53
CA ARG A 135 -3.37 28.16 -15.16
C ARG A 135 -4.65 27.36 -15.26
N GLU A 136 -5.79 28.03 -15.40
CA GLU A 136 -7.11 27.39 -15.44
C GLU A 136 -7.20 26.31 -16.53
N ASP A 137 -6.58 26.55 -17.68
CA ASP A 137 -6.52 25.67 -18.86
C ASP A 137 -5.28 24.77 -18.91
N ALA A 138 -4.30 24.96 -18.00
CA ALA A 138 -3.02 24.25 -17.99
C ALA A 138 -2.54 23.96 -16.57
N PRO A 139 -3.07 22.92 -15.90
CA PRO A 139 -2.57 22.51 -14.59
C PRO A 139 -1.12 22.02 -14.70
N VAL A 140 -0.32 22.27 -13.65
CA VAL A 140 1.07 21.79 -13.58
C VAL A 140 1.11 20.28 -13.31
N LEU A 141 0.23 19.81 -12.42
CA LEU A 141 0.13 18.40 -12.06
C LEU A 141 -1.30 17.89 -12.32
N LYS A 142 -1.39 16.69 -12.87
CA LYS A 142 -2.65 15.99 -13.03
C LYS A 142 -3.16 15.52 -11.68
N VAL A 143 -4.46 15.68 -11.44
CA VAL A 143 -5.10 15.22 -10.20
C VAL A 143 -5.60 13.79 -10.40
N PRO A 144 -4.98 12.78 -9.76
CA PRO A 144 -5.32 11.38 -9.96
C PRO A 144 -6.68 11.02 -9.38
N GLN A 145 -7.31 9.96 -9.88
CA GLN A 145 -8.54 9.42 -9.33
C GLN A 145 -8.28 8.08 -8.63
N PRO A 146 -8.91 7.82 -7.47
CA PRO A 146 -8.81 6.54 -6.81
C PRO A 146 -9.57 5.46 -7.60
N MET A 147 -8.96 4.28 -7.69
CA MET A 147 -9.60 3.07 -8.17
C MET A 147 -9.66 2.07 -7.03
N ILE A 148 -10.78 2.05 -6.32
CA ILE A 148 -11.02 1.13 -5.20
C ILE A 148 -11.94 0.02 -5.70
N LEU A 149 -11.41 -1.20 -5.72
CA LEU A 149 -12.20 -2.37 -6.06
C LEU A 149 -13.07 -2.76 -4.85
N LYS A 150 -14.35 -3.01 -5.08
CA LYS A 150 -15.27 -3.46 -4.03
C LYS A 150 -14.99 -4.92 -3.63
N GLU A 151 -14.71 -5.77 -4.61
CA GLU A 151 -14.42 -7.18 -4.42
C GLU A 151 -12.93 -7.38 -4.08
N GLY A 152 -12.65 -8.20 -3.07
CA GLY A 152 -11.29 -8.46 -2.61
C GLY A 152 -10.58 -7.26 -1.93
N ALA A 153 -11.31 -6.17 -1.67
CA ALA A 153 -10.75 -4.97 -1.05
C ALA A 153 -10.18 -5.25 0.35
N ARG A 154 -10.68 -6.28 1.03
CA ARG A 154 -10.25 -6.67 2.38
C ARG A 154 -10.29 -8.17 2.55
N VAL A 155 -9.12 -8.78 2.62
CA VAL A 155 -8.95 -10.21 2.96
C VAL A 155 -8.81 -10.33 4.47
N MET A 156 -9.56 -11.24 5.07
CA MET A 156 -9.60 -11.42 6.52
C MET A 156 -8.64 -12.52 6.97
N SER A 157 -8.26 -12.51 8.25
CA SER A 157 -7.38 -13.49 8.86
C SER A 157 -7.99 -14.90 8.82
N LEU A 158 -7.18 -15.92 8.58
CA LEU A 158 -7.61 -17.32 8.67
C LEU A 158 -7.94 -17.77 10.10
N SER A 159 -7.42 -17.08 11.11
CA SER A 159 -7.68 -17.36 12.53
C SER A 159 -8.85 -16.57 13.11
N ASP A 160 -9.31 -15.52 12.42
CA ASP A 160 -10.44 -14.69 12.82
C ASP A 160 -11.01 -13.95 11.61
N GLY A 161 -12.14 -14.38 11.09
CA GLY A 161 -12.81 -13.80 9.93
C GLY A 161 -13.26 -12.35 10.08
N ARG A 162 -13.11 -11.75 11.27
CA ARG A 162 -13.46 -10.35 11.55
C ARG A 162 -12.24 -9.42 11.57
N THR A 163 -11.05 -9.99 11.67
CA THR A 163 -9.79 -9.24 11.72
C THR A 163 -9.12 -9.26 10.34
N LYS A 164 -8.65 -8.11 9.85
CA LYS A 164 -7.91 -8.03 8.57
C LYS A 164 -6.67 -8.93 8.63
N MET A 165 -6.42 -9.70 7.57
CA MET A 165 -5.17 -10.44 7.39
C MET A 165 -3.98 -9.48 7.43
N SER A 166 -3.00 -9.76 8.29
CA SER A 166 -1.84 -8.89 8.48
C SER A 166 -0.54 -9.62 8.19
N LYS A 167 0.33 -9.01 7.39
CA LYS A 167 1.68 -9.52 7.12
C LYS A 167 2.53 -9.59 8.40
N SER A 168 2.28 -8.70 9.37
CA SER A 168 3.01 -8.60 10.63
C SER A 168 2.37 -9.35 11.80
N ASP A 169 1.33 -10.16 11.56
CA ASP A 169 0.74 -11.00 12.60
C ASP A 169 1.78 -12.02 13.11
N PRO A 170 2.04 -12.13 14.42
CA PRO A 170 2.95 -13.14 14.96
C PRO A 170 2.49 -14.58 14.69
N ASN A 171 1.18 -14.81 14.51
CA ASN A 171 0.63 -16.09 14.11
C ASN A 171 0.75 -16.30 12.59
N GLU A 172 1.75 -17.03 12.13
CA GLU A 172 1.92 -17.34 10.71
C GLU A 172 0.75 -18.14 10.10
N GLY A 173 -0.01 -18.86 10.92
CA GLY A 173 -1.22 -19.59 10.49
C GLY A 173 -2.39 -18.67 10.14
N SER A 174 -2.35 -17.39 10.52
CA SER A 174 -3.41 -16.40 10.27
C SER A 174 -3.46 -15.90 8.83
N ARG A 175 -2.40 -16.14 8.02
CA ARG A 175 -2.24 -15.60 6.67
C ARG A 175 -1.68 -16.62 5.69
N ILE A 176 -1.96 -16.37 4.42
CA ILE A 176 -1.30 -17.03 3.29
C ILE A 176 -0.38 -15.99 2.62
N THR A 177 0.84 -16.38 2.27
CA THR A 177 1.77 -15.58 1.49
C THR A 177 2.00 -16.20 0.13
N LEU A 178 2.36 -15.37 -0.87
CA LEU A 178 2.67 -15.87 -2.22
C LEU A 178 3.91 -16.78 -2.27
N LEU A 179 4.72 -16.78 -1.20
CA LEU A 179 5.90 -17.64 -1.07
C LEU A 179 5.63 -18.93 -0.27
N ASP A 180 4.43 -19.11 0.24
CA ASP A 180 4.07 -20.34 0.94
C ASP A 180 4.02 -21.52 -0.06
N PRO A 181 4.67 -22.65 0.22
CA PRO A 181 4.54 -23.83 -0.62
C PRO A 181 3.10 -24.39 -0.55
N PRO A 182 2.64 -25.09 -1.63
CA PRO A 182 1.26 -25.57 -1.73
C PRO A 182 0.78 -26.40 -0.54
N GLU A 183 1.65 -27.25 0.02
CA GLU A 183 1.35 -28.10 1.18
C GLU A 183 1.09 -27.26 2.44
N LEU A 184 1.84 -26.15 2.61
CA LEU A 184 1.64 -25.22 3.71
C LEU A 184 0.33 -24.45 3.55
N ILE A 185 0.01 -24.00 2.34
CA ILE A 185 -1.26 -23.34 2.02
C ILE A 185 -2.42 -24.27 2.35
N ALA A 186 -2.38 -25.52 1.86
CA ALA A 186 -3.41 -26.51 2.15
C ALA A 186 -3.57 -26.77 3.66
N LYS A 187 -2.46 -26.82 4.40
CA LYS A 187 -2.47 -26.99 5.86
C LYS A 187 -3.09 -25.78 6.57
N LYS A 188 -2.77 -24.56 6.13
CA LYS A 188 -3.33 -23.32 6.69
C LYS A 188 -4.84 -23.26 6.45
N ILE A 189 -5.30 -23.55 5.25
CA ILE A 189 -6.73 -23.58 4.91
C ILE A 189 -7.47 -24.63 5.74
N LYS A 190 -6.93 -25.86 5.87
CA LYS A 190 -7.54 -26.91 6.70
C LYS A 190 -7.65 -26.54 8.19
N ARG A 191 -6.80 -25.64 8.67
CA ARG A 191 -6.79 -25.16 10.06
C ARG A 191 -7.50 -23.82 10.25
N ALA A 192 -7.93 -23.20 9.16
CA ALA A 192 -8.64 -21.93 9.23
C ALA A 192 -9.90 -22.08 10.11
N LYS A 193 -10.18 -21.01 10.85
CA LYS A 193 -11.36 -20.96 11.71
C LYS A 193 -12.61 -21.03 10.83
N THR A 194 -13.55 -21.88 11.22
CA THR A 194 -14.88 -22.03 10.62
C THR A 194 -15.93 -22.04 11.70
N ASP A 195 -17.21 -22.09 11.34
CA ASP A 195 -18.33 -22.27 12.25
C ASP A 195 -18.87 -23.73 12.20
N PRO A 196 -19.73 -24.13 13.14
CA PRO A 196 -20.29 -25.48 13.20
C PRO A 196 -21.48 -25.70 12.26
N GLU A 197 -21.94 -24.68 11.53
CA GLU A 197 -23.12 -24.78 10.68
C GLU A 197 -22.82 -25.46 9.34
N ARG A 198 -23.81 -26.16 8.80
CA ARG A 198 -23.68 -26.82 7.51
C ARG A 198 -23.92 -25.87 6.34
N GLY A 199 -23.23 -26.13 5.24
CA GLY A 199 -23.35 -25.35 4.00
C GLY A 199 -22.44 -24.14 3.96
N LEU A 200 -22.24 -23.62 2.75
CA LEU A 200 -21.47 -22.42 2.48
C LEU A 200 -22.44 -21.34 2.01
N GLU A 201 -22.35 -20.17 2.60
CA GLU A 201 -23.14 -19.01 2.23
C GLU A 201 -22.19 -17.86 1.92
N PHE A 202 -22.30 -17.32 0.71
CA PHE A 202 -21.57 -16.14 0.30
C PHE A 202 -22.23 -14.89 0.89
N ASP A 203 -21.40 -13.95 1.39
CA ASP A 203 -21.85 -12.64 1.91
C ASP A 203 -22.82 -12.71 3.11
N ASN A 204 -22.63 -13.69 4.00
CA ASN A 204 -23.35 -13.74 5.26
C ASN A 204 -22.54 -13.10 6.40
N PRO A 205 -22.89 -11.87 6.87
CA PRO A 205 -22.17 -11.17 7.93
C PRO A 205 -22.16 -11.90 9.29
N GLN A 206 -23.10 -12.84 9.50
CA GLN A 206 -23.17 -13.63 10.73
C GLN A 206 -22.19 -14.82 10.69
N ARG A 207 -21.70 -15.18 9.49
CA ARG A 207 -20.76 -16.28 9.26
C ARG A 207 -19.49 -15.79 8.57
N PRO A 208 -18.72 -14.88 9.17
CA PRO A 208 -17.57 -14.23 8.53
C PRO A 208 -16.41 -15.20 8.22
N GLU A 209 -16.25 -16.26 9.00
CA GLU A 209 -15.16 -17.23 8.83
C GLU A 209 -15.33 -18.07 7.54
N PRO A 210 -16.48 -18.77 7.29
CA PRO A 210 -16.70 -19.47 6.02
C PRO A 210 -16.72 -18.51 4.82
N PHE A 211 -17.31 -17.32 4.98
CA PHE A 211 -17.32 -16.31 3.92
C PHE A 211 -15.90 -15.88 3.49
N ASN A 212 -14.97 -15.75 4.45
CA ASN A 212 -13.57 -15.41 4.14
C ASN A 212 -12.82 -16.50 3.35
N LEU A 213 -13.32 -17.74 3.32
CA LEU A 213 -12.70 -18.86 2.60
C LEU A 213 -13.30 -19.06 1.19
N LEU A 214 -14.39 -18.40 0.87
CA LEU A 214 -15.05 -18.41 -0.43
C LEU A 214 -14.55 -17.27 -1.33
#